data_c9b232fb82fb4649f33c4975ea277463
#
_entry.id   c9b232fb82fb4649f33c4975ea277463
#
_cell.length_a   1.000
_cell.length_b   1.000
_cell.length_c   1.000
_cell.angle_alpha   90.00
_cell.angle_beta   90.00
_cell.angle_gamma   90.00
#
_symmetry.space_group_name_H-M   'P 1'
#
loop_
_entity.id
_entity.type
_entity.pdbx_description
1 polymer ?
#
loop_
_entity_poly.entity_id
_entity_poly.type
_entity_poly.pdbx_seq_one_letter_code
_entity_poly.pdbx_strand_id
1 'polypeptide(L)'
;MIITFIQKKCIKHIHVNDKSTHLSEYDYGDLRMSLICKPLFEQDSSTFTYLIADSVTREAAIIDAVDSMIDRDIALIQELELDLKFIIETHIHADHITSACPLKKTFPLAKIVIGIENIDAEACADIMVGEGHILPIGEHEIVAIETPGHTPGCMSYLVDNKVFTGDSLLIRSTGRCDFQGGTASTLYHSIHKLFTLPDSTLVYPGHDYNGFTVSTIGEEKK
;
A
#
# COMPACT_ATOMS: atom_id res chain seq x y z
N MET A 1 -16.45 25.45 -15.05
CA MET A 1 -16.24 26.90 -14.83
C MET A 1 -16.85 27.32 -13.49
N ILE A 2 -16.54 26.63 -12.38
CA ILE A 2 -17.04 26.94 -11.00
C ILE A 2 -15.93 26.85 -9.94
N ILE A 3 -14.71 26.43 -10.24
CA ILE A 3 -13.62 26.26 -9.25
C ILE A 3 -12.73 27.51 -9.10
N THR A 4 -12.90 28.54 -9.88
CA THR A 4 -11.99 29.73 -9.89
C THR A 4 -12.41 30.84 -8.94
N PHE A 5 -13.42 30.69 -8.08
CA PHE A 5 -13.96 31.78 -7.27
C PHE A 5 -13.71 31.71 -5.76
N ILE A 6 -13.04 30.70 -5.23
CA ILE A 6 -12.85 30.56 -3.77
C ILE A 6 -11.47 31.05 -3.29
N GLN A 7 -10.52 31.36 -4.18
CA GLN A 7 -9.16 31.76 -3.77
C GLN A 7 -8.91 33.26 -3.59
N LYS A 8 -9.90 34.13 -3.69
CA LYS A 8 -9.68 35.61 -3.63
C LYS A 8 -10.34 36.38 -2.49
N LYS A 9 -10.84 35.76 -1.43
CA LYS A 9 -11.58 36.50 -0.38
C LYS A 9 -11.18 36.28 1.07
N CYS A 10 -9.96 35.85 1.37
CA CYS A 10 -9.49 35.69 2.77
C CYS A 10 -8.13 36.33 3.06
N ILE A 11 -7.77 37.43 2.36
CA ILE A 11 -6.61 38.24 2.76
C ILE A 11 -7.06 39.69 2.86
N LYS A 12 -7.64 40.07 3.98
CA LYS A 12 -7.66 41.47 4.46
C LYS A 12 -7.77 41.48 5.99
N HIS A 13 -6.77 42.17 6.58
CA HIS A 13 -6.64 42.59 7.95
C HIS A 13 -6.03 41.60 8.95
N ILE A 14 -4.71 41.44 8.88
CA ILE A 14 -3.91 41.24 10.08
C ILE A 14 -3.03 42.49 10.21
N HIS A 15 -3.33 43.31 11.22
CA HIS A 15 -2.45 44.36 11.68
C HIS A 15 -1.28 43.70 12.40
N VAL A 16 -0.09 43.78 11.84
CA VAL A 16 1.16 43.37 12.49
C VAL A 16 1.63 44.51 13.37
N ASN A 17 1.47 44.37 14.70
CA ASN A 17 2.20 45.17 15.65
C ASN A 17 3.58 44.54 15.83
N ASP A 18 4.58 45.29 15.44
CA ASP A 18 6.01 45.03 15.58
C ASP A 18 6.40 44.83 17.06
N LYS A 19 6.76 43.58 17.42
CA LYS A 19 7.72 43.25 18.48
C LYS A 19 8.36 41.91 18.12
N SER A 20 9.67 42.00 17.82
CA SER A 20 10.61 40.91 17.67
C SER A 20 10.27 39.65 18.45
N THR A 21 9.75 38.65 17.76
CA THR A 21 9.81 37.28 18.19
C THR A 21 10.56 36.51 17.13
N HIS A 22 11.66 35.89 17.52
CA HIS A 22 12.36 34.91 16.72
C HIS A 22 11.33 33.84 16.31
N LEU A 23 10.83 33.91 15.09
CA LEU A 23 10.26 32.77 14.41
C LEU A 23 11.45 31.83 14.19
N SER A 24 11.52 30.77 14.99
CA SER A 24 12.39 29.65 14.68
C SER A 24 12.12 29.27 13.23
N GLU A 25 13.16 29.27 12.40
CA GLU A 25 13.14 28.64 11.09
C GLU A 25 12.53 27.25 11.28
N TYR A 26 11.31 27.06 10.84
CA TYR A 26 10.82 25.72 10.64
C TYR A 26 11.70 25.10 9.56
N ASP A 27 12.47 24.12 9.96
CA ASP A 27 13.30 23.34 9.07
C ASP A 27 12.39 22.64 8.05
N TYR A 28 12.28 23.23 6.87
CA TYR A 28 11.58 22.64 5.72
C TYR A 28 12.36 21.46 5.12
N GLY A 29 13.50 21.07 5.73
CA GLY A 29 14.35 19.98 5.27
C GLY A 29 13.67 18.62 5.28
N ASP A 30 12.66 18.41 6.15
CA ASP A 30 12.02 17.11 6.36
C ASP A 30 10.72 16.91 5.53
N LEU A 31 10.26 17.92 4.80
CA LEU A 31 9.08 17.83 3.93
C LEU A 31 9.36 17.29 2.52
N ARG A 32 10.63 17.03 2.19
CA ARG A 32 11.05 16.73 0.82
C ARG A 32 11.06 15.25 0.45
N MET A 33 10.94 14.33 1.39
CA MET A 33 11.01 12.89 1.13
C MET A 33 9.97 12.17 1.99
N SER A 34 8.71 12.24 1.59
CA SER A 34 7.64 11.52 2.27
C SER A 34 6.99 10.50 1.35
N LEU A 35 6.80 9.29 1.87
CA LEU A 35 6.00 8.29 1.20
C LEU A 35 4.53 8.70 1.23
N ILE A 36 3.94 8.93 0.07
CA ILE A 36 2.49 9.02 -0.09
C ILE A 36 1.93 7.62 0.12
N CYS A 37 0.92 7.48 0.99
CA CYS A 37 0.21 6.22 1.19
C CYS A 37 -1.30 6.50 1.22
N LYS A 38 -2.04 5.92 0.28
CA LYS A 38 -3.49 6.09 0.09
C LYS A 38 -4.17 4.72 0.22
N PRO A 39 -4.82 4.42 1.35
CA PRO A 39 -5.75 3.29 1.44
C PRO A 39 -7.01 3.60 0.62
N LEU A 40 -7.39 2.70 -0.26
CA LEU A 40 -8.51 2.83 -1.18
C LEU A 40 -9.45 1.63 -0.96
N PHE A 41 -10.54 1.85 -0.25
CA PHE A 41 -11.46 0.78 0.12
C PHE A 41 -12.43 0.42 -1.01
N GLU A 42 -12.66 -0.86 -1.20
CA GLU A 42 -13.70 -1.43 -2.03
C GLU A 42 -14.71 -2.16 -1.13
N GLN A 43 -16.00 -1.82 -1.26
CA GLN A 43 -17.01 -2.18 -0.27
C GLN A 43 -17.55 -3.61 -0.45
N ASP A 44 -17.69 -4.10 -1.67
CA ASP A 44 -18.35 -5.37 -1.95
C ASP A 44 -17.52 -6.57 -1.46
N SER A 45 -16.20 -6.54 -1.66
CA SER A 45 -15.25 -7.53 -1.14
C SER A 45 -14.62 -7.13 0.21
N SER A 46 -14.85 -5.90 0.67
CA SER A 46 -14.18 -5.31 1.85
C SER A 46 -12.67 -5.25 1.73
N THR A 47 -12.16 -5.08 0.52
CA THR A 47 -10.73 -5.08 0.19
C THR A 47 -10.14 -3.68 0.25
N PHE A 48 -8.92 -3.59 0.75
CA PHE A 48 -8.07 -2.41 0.60
C PHE A 48 -7.10 -2.56 -0.56
N THR A 49 -7.19 -1.67 -1.54
CA THR A 49 -6.11 -1.36 -2.46
C THR A 49 -5.22 -0.28 -1.85
N TYR A 50 -3.91 -0.36 -2.00
CA TYR A 50 -3.00 0.68 -1.51
C TYR A 50 -2.22 1.31 -2.66
N LEU A 51 -2.34 2.65 -2.81
CA LEU A 51 -1.50 3.42 -3.71
C LEU A 51 -0.39 4.08 -2.89
N ILE A 52 0.86 3.72 -3.16
CA ILE A 52 2.04 4.28 -2.52
C ILE A 52 2.93 4.96 -3.55
N ALA A 53 3.55 6.08 -3.18
CA ALA A 53 4.42 6.81 -4.10
C ALA A 53 5.46 7.65 -3.35
N ASP A 54 6.60 7.85 -3.98
CA ASP A 54 7.55 8.88 -3.57
C ASP A 54 7.01 10.27 -3.93
N SER A 55 6.95 11.16 -2.93
CA SER A 55 6.37 12.50 -3.11
C SER A 55 7.16 13.41 -4.03
N VAL A 56 8.45 13.13 -4.26
CA VAL A 56 9.37 13.94 -5.06
C VAL A 56 9.49 13.41 -6.48
N THR A 57 9.85 12.11 -6.63
CA THR A 57 10.04 11.49 -7.94
C THR A 57 8.75 11.13 -8.62
N ARG A 58 7.64 11.03 -7.86
CA ARG A 58 6.32 10.56 -8.30
C ARG A 58 6.29 9.10 -8.74
N GLU A 59 7.38 8.36 -8.56
CA GLU A 59 7.38 6.92 -8.79
C GLU A 59 6.45 6.23 -7.79
N ALA A 60 5.62 5.31 -8.29
CA ALA A 60 4.52 4.75 -7.52
C ALA A 60 4.38 3.24 -7.70
N ALA A 61 3.74 2.62 -6.71
CA ALA A 61 3.22 1.26 -6.80
C ALA A 61 1.77 1.22 -6.32
N ILE A 62 0.98 0.31 -6.89
CA ILE A 62 -0.36 -0.02 -6.42
C ILE A 62 -0.37 -1.48 -5.97
N ILE A 63 -1.00 -1.76 -4.82
CA ILE A 63 -1.04 -3.08 -4.18
C ILE A 63 -2.49 -3.54 -4.08
N ASP A 64 -2.78 -4.77 -4.51
CA ASP A 64 -4.08 -5.45 -4.46
C ASP A 64 -5.22 -4.62 -5.10
N ALA A 65 -5.05 -4.25 -6.35
CA ALA A 65 -6.01 -3.43 -7.07
C ALA A 65 -7.21 -4.25 -7.58
N VAL A 66 -8.43 -3.81 -7.25
CA VAL A 66 -9.70 -4.48 -7.55
C VAL A 66 -10.26 -4.03 -8.90
N ASP A 67 -10.70 -4.97 -9.75
CA ASP A 67 -11.19 -4.70 -11.11
C ASP A 67 -12.39 -3.74 -11.15
N SER A 68 -13.33 -3.86 -10.21
CA SER A 68 -14.50 -2.98 -10.10
C SER A 68 -14.13 -1.52 -9.83
N MET A 69 -12.91 -1.24 -9.34
CA MET A 69 -12.43 0.10 -8.97
C MET A 69 -11.37 0.66 -9.91
N ILE A 70 -11.13 0.02 -11.05
CA ILE A 70 -10.07 0.38 -11.98
C ILE A 70 -10.14 1.85 -12.44
N ASP A 71 -11.33 2.37 -12.74
CA ASP A 71 -11.50 3.76 -13.19
C ASP A 71 -11.11 4.77 -12.08
N ARG A 72 -11.44 4.46 -10.81
CA ARG A 72 -11.01 5.24 -9.64
C ARG A 72 -9.50 5.27 -9.55
N ASP A 73 -8.87 4.11 -9.65
CA ASP A 73 -7.43 3.96 -9.46
C ASP A 73 -6.64 4.65 -10.59
N ILE A 74 -7.07 4.50 -11.84
CA ILE A 74 -6.49 5.21 -12.99
C ILE A 74 -6.63 6.73 -12.81
N ALA A 75 -7.84 7.21 -12.47
CA ALA A 75 -8.07 8.64 -12.27
C ALA A 75 -7.18 9.21 -11.17
N LEU A 76 -7.04 8.52 -10.04
CA LEU A 76 -6.21 8.96 -8.93
C LEU A 76 -4.71 8.99 -9.28
N ILE A 77 -4.21 7.98 -10.00
CA ILE A 77 -2.81 7.95 -10.47
C ILE A 77 -2.54 9.15 -11.39
N GLN A 78 -3.47 9.44 -12.31
CA GLN A 78 -3.35 10.55 -13.26
C GLN A 78 -3.49 11.92 -12.58
N GLU A 79 -4.48 12.10 -11.68
CA GLU A 79 -4.68 13.36 -10.95
C GLU A 79 -3.49 13.72 -10.06
N LEU A 80 -2.82 12.71 -9.50
CA LEU A 80 -1.62 12.89 -8.70
C LEU A 80 -0.33 12.95 -9.54
N GLU A 81 -0.43 12.85 -10.87
CA GLU A 81 0.71 12.86 -11.81
C GLU A 81 1.78 11.81 -11.42
N LEU A 82 1.34 10.59 -11.08
CA LEU A 82 2.24 9.52 -10.64
C LEU A 82 2.77 8.70 -11.83
N ASP A 83 4.04 8.30 -11.74
CA ASP A 83 4.69 7.34 -12.63
C ASP A 83 4.58 5.93 -12.02
N LEU A 84 3.55 5.19 -12.42
CA LEU A 84 3.30 3.84 -11.91
C LEU A 84 4.38 2.87 -12.38
N LYS A 85 5.23 2.41 -11.45
CA LYS A 85 6.31 1.45 -11.70
C LYS A 85 5.87 0.01 -11.49
N PHE A 86 5.08 -0.23 -10.41
CA PHE A 86 4.70 -1.58 -10.01
C PHE A 86 3.20 -1.69 -9.75
N ILE A 87 2.65 -2.81 -10.18
CA ILE A 87 1.32 -3.31 -9.85
C ILE A 87 1.56 -4.60 -9.08
N ILE A 88 1.30 -4.58 -7.78
CA ILE A 88 1.75 -5.62 -6.84
C ILE A 88 0.53 -6.39 -6.33
N GLU A 89 0.63 -7.70 -6.30
CA GLU A 89 -0.35 -8.57 -5.66
C GLU A 89 0.29 -9.23 -4.43
N THR A 90 -0.41 -9.19 -3.28
CA THR A 90 0.04 -9.89 -2.08
C THR A 90 -0.14 -11.40 -2.22
N HIS A 91 -1.18 -11.84 -2.93
CA HIS A 91 -1.48 -13.25 -3.18
C HIS A 91 -2.45 -13.40 -4.36
N ILE A 92 -2.83 -14.64 -4.71
CA ILE A 92 -3.93 -14.89 -5.66
C ILE A 92 -5.24 -14.75 -4.91
N HIS A 93 -6.01 -13.72 -5.24
CA HIS A 93 -7.30 -13.42 -4.62
C HIS A 93 -8.41 -14.37 -5.09
N ALA A 94 -9.27 -14.82 -4.16
CA ALA A 94 -10.43 -15.63 -4.47
C ALA A 94 -11.78 -14.88 -4.30
N ASP A 95 -11.73 -13.75 -3.63
CA ASP A 95 -12.88 -12.91 -3.24
C ASP A 95 -13.22 -11.83 -4.27
N HIS A 96 -12.25 -11.45 -5.11
CA HIS A 96 -12.44 -10.46 -6.17
C HIS A 96 -11.55 -10.74 -7.39
N ILE A 97 -11.86 -10.07 -8.49
CA ILE A 97 -11.01 -10.05 -9.69
C ILE A 97 -10.01 -8.91 -9.56
N THR A 98 -8.71 -9.20 -9.75
CA THR A 98 -7.67 -8.17 -9.76
C THR A 98 -7.67 -7.35 -11.05
N SER A 99 -7.38 -6.05 -10.95
CA SER A 99 -7.19 -5.16 -12.09
C SER A 99 -5.76 -5.12 -12.63
N ALA A 100 -4.85 -6.01 -12.20
CA ALA A 100 -3.44 -5.96 -12.58
C ALA A 100 -3.22 -5.92 -14.11
N CYS A 101 -3.82 -6.85 -14.85
CA CYS A 101 -3.68 -6.88 -16.31
C CYS A 101 -4.36 -5.68 -17.03
N PRO A 102 -5.56 -5.21 -16.65
CA PRO A 102 -6.14 -3.96 -17.16
C PRO A 102 -5.31 -2.71 -16.83
N LEU A 103 -4.80 -2.57 -15.61
CA LEU A 103 -3.90 -1.47 -15.23
C LEU A 103 -2.63 -1.46 -16.08
N LYS A 104 -2.02 -2.64 -16.30
CA LYS A 104 -0.86 -2.79 -17.17
C LYS A 104 -1.13 -2.33 -18.60
N LYS A 105 -2.34 -2.52 -19.13
CA LYS A 105 -2.72 -2.02 -20.46
C LYS A 105 -2.75 -0.50 -20.49
N THR A 106 -3.19 0.15 -19.41
CA THR A 106 -3.24 1.62 -19.29
C THR A 106 -1.87 2.21 -19.00
N PHE A 107 -1.06 1.52 -18.19
CA PHE A 107 0.30 1.91 -17.80
C PHE A 107 1.31 0.86 -18.29
N PRO A 108 1.66 0.81 -19.59
CA PRO A 108 2.40 -0.31 -20.18
C PRO A 108 3.83 -0.46 -19.68
N LEU A 109 4.40 0.58 -19.06
CA LEU A 109 5.75 0.53 -18.46
C LEU A 109 5.74 -0.04 -17.05
N ALA A 110 4.59 -0.05 -16.37
CA ALA A 110 4.45 -0.65 -15.04
C ALA A 110 4.70 -2.16 -15.10
N LYS A 111 5.22 -2.75 -14.04
CA LYS A 111 5.51 -4.18 -13.92
C LYS A 111 4.54 -4.84 -12.97
N ILE A 112 3.92 -5.95 -13.38
CA ILE A 112 3.12 -6.78 -12.49
C ILE A 112 4.05 -7.64 -11.66
N VAL A 113 3.87 -7.57 -10.33
CA VAL A 113 4.72 -8.23 -9.33
C VAL A 113 3.86 -9.17 -8.48
N ILE A 114 4.33 -10.42 -8.30
CA ILE A 114 3.67 -11.42 -7.45
C ILE A 114 4.72 -12.33 -6.80
N GLY A 115 4.37 -12.99 -5.69
CA GLY A 115 5.23 -13.96 -5.02
C GLY A 115 5.52 -15.20 -5.87
N ILE A 116 6.75 -15.73 -5.77
CA ILE A 116 7.26 -16.84 -6.60
C ILE A 116 6.47 -18.15 -6.48
N GLU A 117 5.83 -18.39 -5.33
CA GLU A 117 5.01 -19.59 -5.11
C GLU A 117 3.60 -19.50 -5.74
N ASN A 118 3.26 -18.40 -6.42
CA ASN A 118 2.00 -18.22 -7.15
C ASN A 118 2.12 -18.71 -8.60
N ILE A 119 2.47 -19.97 -8.78
CA ILE A 119 2.80 -20.60 -10.08
C ILE A 119 1.67 -20.41 -11.11
N ASP A 120 0.41 -20.46 -10.69
CA ASP A 120 -0.73 -20.31 -11.60
C ASP A 120 -0.91 -18.88 -12.14
N ALA A 121 -0.25 -17.88 -11.54
CA ALA A 121 -0.28 -16.48 -11.96
C ALA A 121 0.88 -16.07 -12.87
N GLU A 122 1.82 -16.96 -13.18
CA GLU A 122 2.99 -16.68 -14.04
C GLU A 122 2.64 -16.05 -15.40
N ALA A 123 1.47 -16.39 -15.96
CA ALA A 123 1.08 -15.94 -17.29
C ALA A 123 0.90 -14.41 -17.41
N CYS A 124 0.71 -13.68 -16.29
CA CYS A 124 0.53 -12.23 -16.25
C CYS A 124 1.64 -11.49 -15.52
N ALA A 125 2.50 -12.17 -14.74
CA ALA A 125 3.55 -11.54 -13.96
C ALA A 125 4.76 -11.13 -14.80
N ASP A 126 5.25 -9.91 -14.58
CA ASP A 126 6.55 -9.48 -15.14
C ASP A 126 7.70 -9.80 -14.19
N ILE A 127 7.45 -9.81 -12.88
CA ILE A 127 8.45 -10.04 -11.83
C ILE A 127 7.88 -11.00 -10.80
N MET A 128 8.58 -12.06 -10.53
CA MET A 128 8.31 -13.00 -9.45
C MET A 128 9.26 -12.68 -8.28
N VAL A 129 8.72 -12.42 -7.08
CA VAL A 129 9.51 -12.01 -5.91
C VAL A 129 9.50 -13.08 -4.82
N GLY A 130 10.63 -13.24 -4.15
CA GLY A 130 10.79 -14.04 -2.94
C GLY A 130 11.25 -13.19 -1.76
N GLU A 131 11.64 -13.86 -0.68
CA GLU A 131 12.13 -13.23 0.55
C GLU A 131 13.24 -12.20 0.31
N GLY A 132 13.06 -10.98 0.83
CA GLY A 132 14.07 -9.92 0.78
C GLY A 132 14.25 -9.26 -0.60
N HIS A 133 13.41 -9.59 -1.60
CA HIS A 133 13.46 -8.90 -2.89
C HIS A 133 13.10 -7.43 -2.71
N ILE A 134 13.86 -6.53 -3.36
CA ILE A 134 13.70 -5.08 -3.25
C ILE A 134 13.16 -4.51 -4.57
N LEU A 135 12.08 -3.74 -4.48
CA LEU A 135 11.49 -2.98 -5.59
C LEU A 135 11.63 -1.48 -5.27
N PRO A 136 12.45 -0.72 -6.01
CA PRO A 136 12.65 0.70 -5.73
C PRO A 136 11.50 1.57 -6.27
N ILE A 137 11.07 2.55 -5.48
CA ILE A 137 10.19 3.65 -5.88
C ILE A 137 10.78 4.98 -5.40
N GLY A 138 11.47 5.69 -6.26
CA GLY A 138 12.20 6.91 -5.90
C GLY A 138 13.28 6.64 -4.86
N GLU A 139 13.18 7.32 -3.72
CA GLU A 139 14.11 7.15 -2.59
C GLU A 139 13.67 6.06 -1.60
N HIS A 140 12.53 5.40 -1.85
CA HIS A 140 11.98 4.35 -1.01
C HIS A 140 12.23 2.97 -1.61
N GLU A 141 12.29 1.96 -0.72
CA GLU A 141 12.44 0.55 -1.09
C GLU A 141 11.24 -0.25 -0.58
N ILE A 142 10.58 -0.98 -1.49
CA ILE A 142 9.56 -1.96 -1.13
C ILE A 142 10.27 -3.30 -0.94
N VAL A 143 10.33 -3.80 0.28
CA VAL A 143 10.96 -5.08 0.62
C VAL A 143 9.89 -6.16 0.71
N ALA A 144 10.02 -7.19 -0.12
CA ALA A 144 9.14 -8.35 -0.12
C ALA A 144 9.47 -9.30 1.05
N ILE A 145 8.46 -9.75 1.78
CA ILE A 145 8.55 -10.68 2.91
C ILE A 145 7.63 -11.86 2.61
N GLU A 146 8.15 -13.05 2.50
CA GLU A 146 7.32 -14.25 2.36
C GLU A 146 6.50 -14.49 3.62
N THR A 147 5.18 -14.52 3.47
CA THR A 147 4.22 -14.74 4.57
C THR A 147 3.17 -15.79 4.19
N PRO A 148 3.60 -17.01 3.78
CA PRO A 148 2.68 -18.07 3.38
C PRO A 148 1.76 -18.51 4.52
N GLY A 149 0.62 -19.11 4.14
CA GLY A 149 -0.28 -19.76 5.10
C GLY A 149 -1.75 -19.48 4.87
N HIS A 150 -2.16 -18.30 4.45
CA HIS A 150 -3.47 -18.07 3.84
C HIS A 150 -3.50 -18.72 2.44
N THR A 151 -2.52 -18.39 1.59
CA THR A 151 -2.12 -19.19 0.42
C THR A 151 -0.63 -19.52 0.50
N PRO A 152 -0.10 -20.49 -0.28
CA PRO A 152 1.33 -20.78 -0.32
C PRO A 152 2.17 -19.59 -0.80
N GLY A 153 1.66 -18.79 -1.71
CA GLY A 153 2.37 -17.68 -2.35
C GLY A 153 2.12 -16.30 -1.72
N CYS A 154 1.55 -16.24 -0.50
CA CYS A 154 1.34 -14.96 0.17
C CYS A 154 2.64 -14.22 0.46
N MET A 155 2.63 -12.93 0.13
CA MET A 155 3.70 -11.97 0.39
C MET A 155 3.17 -10.81 1.23
N SER A 156 4.03 -10.28 2.08
CA SER A 156 3.84 -8.96 2.69
C SER A 156 4.91 -8.01 2.15
N TYR A 157 4.61 -6.72 2.11
CA TYR A 157 5.52 -5.72 1.55
C TYR A 157 5.80 -4.63 2.58
N LEU A 158 7.07 -4.45 2.94
CA LEU A 158 7.52 -3.45 3.90
C LEU A 158 8.10 -2.25 3.16
N VAL A 159 7.60 -1.05 3.49
CA VAL A 159 8.11 0.23 2.99
C VAL A 159 8.23 1.20 4.17
N ASP A 160 9.43 1.68 4.45
CA ASP A 160 9.69 2.52 5.62
C ASP A 160 9.20 1.84 6.92
N ASN A 161 8.22 2.46 7.58
CA ASN A 161 7.57 1.95 8.79
C ASN A 161 6.17 1.34 8.54
N LYS A 162 5.86 0.92 7.32
CA LYS A 162 4.55 0.40 6.91
C LYS A 162 4.69 -0.99 6.32
N VAL A 163 3.89 -1.94 6.78
CA VAL A 163 3.82 -3.28 6.21
C VAL A 163 2.42 -3.55 5.67
N PHE A 164 2.35 -3.91 4.38
CA PHE A 164 1.14 -4.31 3.66
C PHE A 164 1.07 -5.82 3.70
N THR A 165 0.13 -6.36 4.46
CA THR A 165 0.16 -7.76 4.89
C THR A 165 -0.76 -8.69 4.10
N GLY A 166 -1.55 -8.13 3.16
CA GLY A 166 -2.60 -8.92 2.51
C GLY A 166 -3.43 -9.65 3.56
N ASP A 167 -3.70 -10.92 3.32
CA ASP A 167 -4.48 -11.78 4.21
C ASP A 167 -3.63 -12.60 5.19
N SER A 168 -2.33 -12.37 5.24
CA SER A 168 -1.49 -13.05 6.24
C SER A 168 -1.75 -12.53 7.65
N LEU A 169 -1.93 -11.20 7.81
CA LEU A 169 -2.28 -10.56 9.09
C LEU A 169 -3.34 -9.49 8.83
N LEU A 170 -4.52 -9.67 9.39
CA LEU A 170 -5.60 -8.69 9.46
C LEU A 170 -5.60 -8.00 10.82
N ILE A 171 -6.36 -6.92 10.99
CA ILE A 171 -6.46 -6.24 12.29
C ILE A 171 -7.24 -7.13 13.27
N ARG A 172 -6.56 -7.62 14.32
CA ARG A 172 -7.07 -8.54 15.35
C ARG A 172 -7.59 -9.85 14.76
N SER A 173 -7.06 -10.26 13.61
CA SER A 173 -7.48 -11.45 12.89
C SER A 173 -6.44 -11.87 11.87
N THR A 174 -6.74 -12.92 11.13
CA THR A 174 -5.94 -13.42 10.00
C THR A 174 -6.87 -13.84 8.87
N GLY A 175 -6.36 -13.93 7.65
CA GLY A 175 -7.04 -14.65 6.58
C GLY A 175 -7.26 -16.12 6.95
N ARG A 176 -8.25 -16.75 6.32
CA ARG A 176 -8.49 -18.21 6.49
C ARG A 176 -7.30 -19.00 5.93
N CYS A 177 -7.09 -20.19 6.46
CA CYS A 177 -5.97 -21.05 6.06
C CYS A 177 -6.43 -22.48 5.68
N ASP A 178 -7.73 -22.67 5.48
CA ASP A 178 -8.36 -23.96 5.13
C ASP A 178 -8.80 -24.00 3.66
N PHE A 179 -8.30 -23.09 2.83
CA PHE A 179 -8.62 -22.94 1.42
C PHE A 179 -7.35 -22.62 0.61
N GLN A 180 -7.35 -22.82 -0.72
CA GLN A 180 -6.25 -22.49 -1.64
C GLN A 180 -4.86 -23.02 -1.20
N GLY A 181 -4.78 -24.19 -0.55
CA GLY A 181 -3.51 -24.76 -0.11
C GLY A 181 -2.90 -24.13 1.14
N GLY A 182 -3.65 -23.29 1.84
CA GLY A 182 -3.24 -22.70 3.11
C GLY A 182 -3.08 -23.70 4.24
N THR A 183 -2.34 -23.32 5.28
CA THR A 183 -2.22 -24.11 6.52
C THR A 183 -2.07 -23.20 7.74
N ALA A 184 -2.73 -23.54 8.84
CA ALA A 184 -2.65 -22.80 10.10
C ALA A 184 -1.23 -22.80 10.68
N SER A 185 -0.49 -23.89 10.55
CA SER A 185 0.88 -23.98 11.04
C SER A 185 1.81 -23.01 10.31
N THR A 186 1.72 -22.95 8.98
CA THR A 186 2.54 -22.04 8.17
C THR A 186 2.17 -20.58 8.46
N LEU A 187 0.86 -20.27 8.52
CA LEU A 187 0.37 -18.92 8.82
C LEU A 187 0.85 -18.44 10.21
N TYR A 188 0.83 -19.32 11.21
CA TYR A 188 1.37 -19.02 12.54
C TYR A 188 2.84 -18.57 12.49
N HIS A 189 3.70 -19.27 11.73
CA HIS A 189 5.11 -18.88 11.59
C HIS A 189 5.27 -17.55 10.83
N SER A 190 4.46 -17.33 9.80
CA SER A 190 4.45 -16.06 9.05
C SER A 190 4.05 -14.87 9.92
N ILE A 191 3.03 -15.01 10.75
CA ILE A 191 2.62 -13.98 11.71
C ILE A 191 3.74 -13.69 12.71
N HIS A 192 4.39 -14.73 13.28
CA HIS A 192 5.49 -14.55 14.21
C HIS A 192 6.71 -13.89 13.54
N LYS A 193 6.93 -14.13 12.25
CA LYS A 193 7.94 -13.43 11.48
C LYS A 193 7.59 -11.92 11.34
N LEU A 194 6.36 -11.59 11.01
CA LEU A 194 5.90 -10.19 11.00
C LEU A 194 6.04 -9.53 12.37
N PHE A 195 5.80 -10.26 13.45
CA PHE A 195 5.97 -9.78 14.83
C PHE A 195 7.43 -9.50 15.22
N THR A 196 8.42 -9.86 14.41
CA THR A 196 9.81 -9.42 14.61
C THR A 196 10.04 -7.96 14.19
N LEU A 197 9.14 -7.38 13.42
CA LEU A 197 9.19 -5.96 13.06
C LEU A 197 9.01 -5.08 14.31
N PRO A 198 9.50 -3.82 14.26
CA PRO A 198 9.31 -2.87 15.36
C PRO A 198 7.83 -2.70 15.73
N ASP A 199 7.52 -2.55 17.01
CA ASP A 199 6.15 -2.39 17.50
C ASP A 199 5.43 -1.18 16.91
N SER A 200 6.17 -0.15 16.49
CA SER A 200 5.65 1.06 15.83
C SER A 200 5.37 0.88 14.33
N THR A 201 5.71 -0.27 13.73
CA THR A 201 5.42 -0.52 12.31
C THR A 201 3.91 -0.58 12.11
N LEU A 202 3.41 0.23 11.18
CA LEU A 202 2.00 0.29 10.81
C LEU A 202 1.62 -0.92 9.96
N VAL A 203 0.50 -1.55 10.31
CA VAL A 203 -0.05 -2.71 9.62
C VAL A 203 -1.20 -2.27 8.73
N TYR A 204 -1.08 -2.53 7.43
CA TYR A 204 -2.07 -2.27 6.40
C TYR A 204 -2.56 -3.62 5.82
N PRO A 205 -3.75 -4.11 6.26
CA PRO A 205 -4.24 -5.43 5.89
C PRO A 205 -4.90 -5.48 4.51
N GLY A 206 -5.10 -6.68 3.94
CA GLY A 206 -5.87 -6.87 2.72
C GLY A 206 -7.36 -6.55 2.89
N HIS A 207 -7.93 -6.86 4.06
CA HIS A 207 -9.35 -6.63 4.38
C HIS A 207 -9.54 -5.94 5.72
N ASP A 208 -10.65 -5.22 5.83
CA ASP A 208 -11.14 -4.70 7.10
C ASP A 208 -12.67 -4.78 7.18
N TYR A 209 -13.15 -5.64 8.06
CA TYR A 209 -14.57 -5.85 8.30
C TYR A 209 -15.12 -5.02 9.47
N ASN A 210 -14.26 -4.26 10.17
CA ASN A 210 -14.60 -3.58 11.42
C ASN A 210 -14.38 -2.06 11.39
N GLY A 211 -13.82 -1.52 10.31
CA GLY A 211 -13.60 -0.09 10.14
C GLY A 211 -12.38 0.47 10.90
N PHE A 212 -11.36 -0.38 11.17
CA PHE A 212 -10.13 0.05 11.85
C PHE A 212 -9.09 0.67 10.91
N THR A 213 -9.09 0.32 9.65
CA THR A 213 -8.23 0.81 8.56
C THR A 213 -6.75 0.53 8.71
N VAL A 214 -6.16 0.73 9.89
CA VAL A 214 -4.73 0.54 10.17
C VAL A 214 -4.55 0.14 11.62
N SER A 215 -3.53 -0.68 11.88
CA SER A 215 -3.07 -1.08 13.21
C SER A 215 -1.56 -0.93 13.33
N THR A 216 -0.97 -1.46 14.38
CA THR A 216 0.49 -1.55 14.55
C THR A 216 0.90 -2.96 14.94
N ILE A 217 2.14 -3.34 14.65
CA ILE A 217 2.68 -4.63 15.11
C ILE A 217 2.55 -4.76 16.63
N GLY A 218 2.76 -3.69 17.39
CA GLY A 218 2.63 -3.70 18.86
C GLY A 218 1.19 -3.89 19.34
N GLU A 219 0.17 -3.47 18.57
CA GLU A 219 -1.25 -3.73 18.86
C GLU A 219 -1.64 -5.17 18.55
N GLU A 220 -1.15 -5.71 17.42
CA GLU A 220 -1.47 -7.08 17.00
C GLU A 220 -0.79 -8.16 17.84
N LYS A 221 0.26 -7.83 18.62
CA LYS A 221 0.91 -8.72 19.58
C LYS A 221 0.13 -8.93 20.90
N LYS A 222 -0.88 -8.13 21.17
CA LYS A 222 -1.65 -8.16 22.44
C LYS A 222 -2.82 -9.10 22.39
#